data_0938a413142883fbe518ee3d83dc85ea
#
_entry.id   0938a413142883fbe518ee3d83dc85ea
#
_cell.length_a   1.000
_cell.length_b   1.000
_cell.length_c   1.000
_cell.angle_alpha   90.00
_cell.angle_beta   90.00
_cell.angle_gamma   90.00
#
_symmetry.space_group_name_H-M   'P 1'
#
loop_
_entity.id
_entity.type
_entity.pdbx_description
1 polymer ?
#
loop_
_entity_poly.entity_id
_entity_poly.type
_entity_poly.pdbx_seq_one_letter_code
_entity_poly.pdbx_strand_id
1 'polypeptide(L)'
;LGKEWLRVTGKPMVFGVFAARRDSDMNIVKTAHSALKTQLEKFETDKSHRDEVIKVSSQKSSQPETRLESYFGEVINRVDPEDMSGLELFLKDACKMEADPVIAW
;
A
#
# COMPACT_ATOMS: atom_id res chain seq x y z
N LEU A 1 2.58 7.30 -14.36
CA LEU A 1 1.37 6.47 -14.44
C LEU A 1 0.27 6.99 -13.51
N GLY A 2 0.52 7.15 -12.20
CA GLY A 2 -0.47 7.65 -11.25
C GLY A 2 -0.99 9.05 -11.53
N LYS A 3 -0.13 9.96 -11.97
CA LYS A 3 -0.53 11.32 -12.38
C LYS A 3 -1.45 11.31 -13.60
N GLU A 4 -1.19 10.45 -14.57
CA GLU A 4 -2.03 10.33 -15.77
C GLU A 4 -3.37 9.68 -15.45
N TRP A 5 -3.38 8.67 -14.59
CA TRP A 5 -4.60 8.08 -14.07
C TRP A 5 -5.49 9.12 -13.37
N LEU A 6 -4.89 9.89 -12.44
CA LEU A 6 -5.60 10.97 -11.74
C LEU A 6 -6.16 12.02 -12.73
N ARG A 7 -5.38 12.38 -13.73
CA ARG A 7 -5.81 13.37 -14.76
C ARG A 7 -7.03 12.88 -15.55
N VAL A 8 -7.05 11.59 -15.91
CA VAL A 8 -8.12 11.01 -16.73
C VAL A 8 -9.37 10.68 -15.93
N THR A 9 -9.19 10.16 -14.71
CA THR A 9 -10.29 9.62 -13.90
C THR A 9 -10.75 10.53 -12.77
N GLY A 10 -9.92 11.48 -12.36
CA GLY A 10 -10.14 12.28 -11.15
C GLY A 10 -9.96 11.47 -9.84
N LYS A 11 -9.41 10.26 -9.93
CA LYS A 11 -9.24 9.36 -8.78
C LYS A 11 -7.77 9.00 -8.57
N PRO A 12 -7.32 8.80 -7.31
CA PRO A 12 -5.98 8.32 -7.02
C PRO A 12 -5.77 6.90 -7.57
N MET A 13 -4.52 6.56 -7.84
CA MET A 13 -4.14 5.22 -8.28
C MET A 13 -3.57 4.42 -7.12
N VAL A 14 -4.14 3.27 -6.87
CA VAL A 14 -3.62 2.29 -5.90
C VAL A 14 -2.70 1.33 -6.65
N PHE A 15 -1.41 1.32 -6.29
CA PHE A 15 -0.39 0.50 -6.97
C PHE A 15 -0.28 -0.92 -6.43
N GLY A 16 -0.71 -1.13 -5.20
CA GLY A 16 -0.65 -2.45 -4.58
C GLY A 16 -1.47 -2.49 -3.29
N VAL A 17 -1.93 -3.69 -2.97
CA VAL A 17 -2.68 -3.96 -1.75
C VAL A 17 -2.25 -5.31 -1.17
N PHE A 18 -2.39 -5.47 0.13
CA PHE A 18 -2.41 -6.79 0.74
C PHE A 18 -3.83 -7.34 0.63
N ALA A 19 -3.98 -8.53 0.06
CA ALA A 19 -5.26 -9.17 -0.11
C ALA A 19 -5.28 -10.56 0.52
N ALA A 20 -6.42 -10.96 1.04
CA ALA A 20 -6.68 -12.30 1.52
C ALA A 20 -7.85 -12.91 0.76
N ARG A 21 -7.86 -14.23 0.62
CA ARG A 21 -8.99 -14.94 0.05
C ARG A 21 -10.18 -14.85 1.00
N ARG A 22 -11.40 -14.87 0.45
CA ARG A 22 -12.64 -14.80 1.27
C ARG A 22 -12.82 -15.98 2.21
N ASP A 23 -12.22 -17.13 1.89
CA ASP A 23 -12.24 -18.36 2.68
C ASP A 23 -11.06 -18.48 3.66
N SER A 24 -10.23 -17.45 3.79
CA SER A 24 -9.13 -17.43 4.75
C SER A 24 -9.63 -17.35 6.19
N ASP A 25 -8.88 -17.94 7.11
CA ASP A 25 -9.14 -17.76 8.55
C ASP A 25 -8.97 -16.29 8.94
N MET A 26 -10.06 -15.65 9.30
CA MET A 26 -10.10 -14.21 9.61
C MET A 26 -9.28 -13.84 10.85
N ASN A 27 -9.04 -14.78 11.78
CA ASN A 27 -8.17 -14.51 12.93
C ASN A 27 -6.71 -14.37 12.48
N ILE A 28 -6.28 -15.23 11.56
CA ILE A 28 -4.93 -15.15 10.96
C ILE A 28 -4.80 -13.86 10.15
N VAL A 29 -5.79 -13.51 9.34
CA VAL A 29 -5.79 -12.29 8.52
C VAL A 29 -5.72 -11.04 9.40
N LYS A 30 -6.51 -10.96 10.47
CA LYS A 30 -6.48 -9.85 11.44
C LYS A 30 -5.14 -9.74 12.15
N THR A 31 -4.55 -10.87 12.54
CA THR A 31 -3.22 -10.91 13.16
C THR A 31 -2.15 -10.36 12.22
N ALA A 32 -2.16 -10.80 10.96
CA ALA A 32 -1.24 -10.29 9.93
C ALA A 32 -1.44 -8.80 9.68
N HIS A 33 -2.68 -8.34 9.54
CA HIS A 33 -3.00 -6.91 9.38
C HIS A 33 -2.50 -6.08 10.56
N SER A 34 -2.74 -6.52 11.80
CA SER A 34 -2.26 -5.82 12.99
C SER A 34 -0.73 -5.74 13.03
N ALA A 35 -0.04 -6.80 12.63
CA ALA A 35 1.42 -6.80 12.54
C ALA A 35 1.94 -5.79 11.50
N LEU A 36 1.35 -5.76 10.32
CA LEU A 36 1.69 -4.79 9.25
C LEU A 36 1.44 -3.36 9.72
N LYS A 37 0.29 -3.10 10.34
CA LYS A 37 -0.06 -1.79 10.88
C LYS A 37 0.93 -1.33 11.95
N THR A 38 1.31 -2.21 12.87
CA THR A 38 2.31 -1.90 13.90
C THR A 38 3.67 -1.56 13.29
N GLN A 39 4.09 -2.27 12.23
CA GLN A 39 5.35 -1.97 11.55
C GLN A 39 5.29 -0.61 10.83
N LEU A 40 4.18 -0.29 10.20
CA LEU A 40 3.99 1.01 9.58
C LEU A 40 4.03 2.16 10.61
N GLU A 41 3.35 2.01 11.73
CA GLU A 41 3.35 2.98 12.82
C GLU A 41 4.77 3.20 13.40
N LYS A 42 5.54 2.11 13.59
CA LYS A 42 6.95 2.22 14.01
C LYS A 42 7.80 2.94 12.97
N PHE A 43 7.62 2.64 11.69
CA PHE A 43 8.34 3.33 10.62
C PHE A 43 8.05 4.82 10.58
N GLU A 44 6.80 5.23 10.89
CA GLU A 44 6.39 6.63 10.91
C GLU A 44 6.87 7.40 12.15
N THR A 45 6.99 6.73 13.30
CA THR A 45 7.20 7.39 14.59
C THR A 45 8.58 7.16 15.21
N ASP A 46 9.27 6.10 14.83
CA ASP A 46 10.59 5.72 15.36
C ASP A 46 11.67 5.91 14.28
N LYS A 47 12.50 6.94 14.46
CA LYS A 47 13.57 7.25 13.52
C LYS A 47 14.58 6.10 13.38
N SER A 48 14.94 5.44 14.46
CA SER A 48 15.91 4.33 14.43
C SER A 48 15.37 3.16 13.61
N HIS A 49 14.09 2.82 13.80
CA HIS A 49 13.42 1.78 13.02
C HIS A 49 13.32 2.17 11.55
N ARG A 50 12.98 3.43 11.25
CA ARG A 50 12.95 3.95 9.88
C ARG A 50 14.31 3.83 9.19
N ASP A 51 15.38 4.24 9.85
CA ASP A 51 16.74 4.19 9.31
C ASP A 51 17.15 2.72 9.02
N GLU A 52 16.80 1.78 9.90
CA GLU A 52 17.03 0.35 9.68
C GLU A 52 16.26 -0.18 8.48
N VAL A 53 14.98 0.16 8.33
CA VAL A 53 14.15 -0.25 7.18
C VAL A 53 14.74 0.29 5.87
N ILE A 54 15.16 1.55 5.84
CA ILE A 54 15.79 2.17 4.66
C ILE A 54 17.07 1.42 4.30
N LYS A 55 17.94 1.14 5.29
CA LYS A 55 19.20 0.40 5.10
C LYS A 55 18.96 -1.01 4.54
N VAL A 56 18.04 -1.76 5.13
CA VAL A 56 17.69 -3.12 4.64
C VAL A 56 17.09 -3.06 3.24
N SER A 57 16.25 -2.08 2.96
CA SER A 57 15.64 -1.88 1.65
C SER A 57 16.69 -1.51 0.59
N SER A 58 17.67 -0.69 0.97
CA SER A 58 18.82 -0.35 0.11
C SER A 58 19.62 -1.60 -0.27
N GLN A 59 19.93 -2.43 0.71
CA GLN A 59 20.67 -3.68 0.48
C GLN A 59 19.91 -4.65 -0.44
N LYS A 60 18.58 -4.79 -0.25
CA LYS A 60 17.74 -5.69 -1.06
C LYS A 60 17.50 -5.21 -2.47
N SER A 61 17.35 -3.90 -2.65
CA SER A 61 17.02 -3.30 -3.96
C SER A 61 18.24 -2.86 -4.76
N SER A 62 19.42 -2.84 -4.14
CA SER A 62 20.65 -2.25 -4.72
C SER A 62 20.47 -0.77 -5.11
N GLN A 63 19.58 -0.06 -4.42
CA GLN A 63 19.36 1.37 -4.59
C GLN A 63 19.99 2.15 -3.45
N PRO A 64 20.50 3.38 -3.68
CA PRO A 64 21.03 4.23 -2.62
C PRO A 64 19.98 4.54 -1.54
N GLU A 65 20.39 4.65 -0.27
CA GLU A 65 19.50 5.01 0.83
C GLU A 65 18.76 6.33 0.58
N THR A 66 19.45 7.33 0.02
CA THR A 66 18.86 8.64 -0.35
C THR A 66 17.71 8.51 -1.35
N ARG A 67 17.78 7.56 -2.29
CA ARG A 67 16.69 7.28 -3.23
C ARG A 67 15.50 6.67 -2.52
N LEU A 68 15.75 5.77 -1.56
CA LEU A 68 14.69 5.13 -0.78
C LEU A 68 14.04 6.07 0.21
N GLU A 69 14.78 6.98 0.84
CA GLU A 69 14.20 8.04 1.67
C GLU A 69 13.20 8.89 0.87
N SER A 70 13.59 9.30 -0.34
CA SER A 70 12.70 10.02 -1.25
C SER A 70 11.48 9.20 -1.64
N TYR A 71 11.68 7.94 -2.01
CA TYR A 71 10.60 7.01 -2.39
C TYR A 71 9.59 6.79 -1.27
N PHE A 72 10.05 6.52 -0.04
CA PHE A 72 9.17 6.34 1.11
C PHE A 72 8.45 7.64 1.53
N GLY A 73 8.93 8.80 1.10
CA GLY A 73 8.23 10.07 1.23
C GLY A 73 7.14 10.30 0.16
N GLU A 74 7.26 9.64 -0.99
CA GLU A 74 6.33 9.77 -2.12
C GLU A 74 5.17 8.76 -2.02
N VAL A 75 5.37 7.62 -1.35
CA VAL A 75 4.38 6.53 -1.27
C VAL A 75 3.56 6.65 -0.01
N ILE A 76 2.24 6.62 -0.19
CA ILE A 76 1.28 6.55 0.92
C ILE A 76 0.92 5.07 1.15
N ASN A 77 1.19 4.58 2.36
CA ASN A 77 0.94 3.18 2.75
C ASN A 77 -0.37 3.03 3.53
N ARG A 78 -1.36 3.83 3.21
CA ARG A 78 -2.71 3.79 3.78
C ARG A 78 -3.70 3.91 2.65
N VAL A 79 -4.85 3.28 2.82
CA VAL A 79 -5.95 3.34 1.85
C VAL A 79 -7.11 4.06 2.54
N ASP A 80 -7.49 5.21 2.00
CA ASP A 80 -8.68 5.93 2.42
C ASP A 80 -9.89 5.62 1.50
N PRO A 81 -11.09 6.13 1.78
CA PRO A 81 -12.26 5.89 0.94
C PRO A 81 -12.10 6.38 -0.51
N GLU A 82 -11.31 7.43 -0.74
CA GLU A 82 -11.05 7.93 -2.09
C GLU A 82 -10.11 7.00 -2.86
N ASP A 83 -9.08 6.48 -2.20
CA ASP A 83 -8.19 5.45 -2.75
C ASP A 83 -8.96 4.18 -3.12
N MET A 84 -9.90 3.76 -2.25
CA MET A 84 -10.78 2.61 -2.57
C MET A 84 -11.62 2.86 -3.80
N SER A 85 -12.20 4.04 -3.94
CA SER A 85 -12.97 4.41 -5.13
C SER A 85 -12.09 4.38 -6.40
N GLY A 86 -10.82 4.76 -6.30
CA GLY A 86 -9.83 4.65 -7.39
C GLY A 86 -9.51 3.19 -7.73
N LEU A 87 -9.35 2.34 -6.72
CA LEU A 87 -9.10 0.90 -6.88
C LEU A 87 -10.29 0.20 -7.56
N GLU A 88 -11.51 0.45 -7.10
CA GLU A 88 -12.74 -0.10 -7.68
C GLU A 88 -12.88 0.26 -9.16
N LEU A 89 -12.64 1.52 -9.50
CA LEU A 89 -12.65 2.00 -10.88
C LEU A 89 -11.59 1.29 -11.71
N PHE A 90 -10.38 1.12 -11.19
CA PHE A 90 -9.30 0.42 -11.88
C PHE A 90 -9.63 -1.05 -12.12
N LEU A 91 -10.14 -1.75 -11.13
CA LEU A 91 -10.55 -3.15 -11.27
C LEU A 91 -11.65 -3.32 -12.31
N LYS A 92 -12.65 -2.44 -12.30
CA LYS A 92 -13.75 -2.46 -13.24
C LYS A 92 -13.33 -2.10 -14.67
N ASP A 93 -12.68 -0.96 -14.84
CA ASP A 93 -12.47 -0.38 -16.18
C ASP A 93 -11.19 -0.90 -16.85
N ALA A 94 -10.10 -1.06 -16.11
CA ALA A 94 -8.84 -1.54 -16.68
C ALA A 94 -8.73 -3.07 -16.63
N CYS A 95 -9.13 -3.69 -15.52
CA CYS A 95 -9.01 -5.14 -15.35
C CYS A 95 -10.25 -5.92 -15.84
N LYS A 96 -11.37 -5.23 -16.12
CA LYS A 96 -12.66 -5.83 -16.50
C LYS A 96 -13.15 -6.85 -15.46
N MET A 97 -12.87 -6.59 -14.19
CA MET A 97 -13.27 -7.44 -13.06
C MET A 97 -14.54 -6.87 -12.43
N GLU A 98 -15.55 -7.71 -12.28
CA GLU A 98 -16.67 -7.47 -11.38
C GLU A 98 -16.22 -7.82 -9.94
N ALA A 99 -15.24 -7.07 -9.44
CA ALA A 99 -14.77 -7.26 -8.08
C ALA A 99 -15.48 -6.27 -7.16
N ASP A 100 -16.01 -6.79 -6.09
CA ASP A 100 -16.49 -6.01 -4.96
C ASP A 100 -15.47 -6.20 -3.81
N PRO A 101 -14.38 -5.41 -3.80
CA PRO A 101 -13.36 -5.54 -2.78
C PRO A 101 -13.94 -5.07 -1.45
N VAL A 102 -13.93 -5.95 -0.48
CA VAL A 102 -14.36 -5.65 0.88
C VAL A 102 -13.14 -5.24 1.69
N ILE A 103 -13.18 -4.04 2.26
CA ILE A 103 -12.22 -3.67 3.30
C ILE A 103 -12.54 -4.52 4.53
N ALA A 104 -11.59 -5.31 4.97
CA ALA A 104 -11.83 -6.25 6.06
C ALA A 104 -11.95 -5.54 7.44
N TRP A 105 -11.38 -4.34 7.57
CA TRP A 105 -11.43 -3.43 8.73
C TRP A 105 -10.74 -2.07 8.44
#